data_c3b09e58a1ce5510b8e5c88d7f0fe379
#
_entry.id   c3b09e58a1ce5510b8e5c88d7f0fe379
#
_cell.length_a   1.000
_cell.length_b   1.000
_cell.length_c   1.000
_cell.angle_alpha   90.00
_cell.angle_beta   90.00
_cell.angle_gamma   90.00
#
_symmetry.space_group_name_H-M   'P 1'
#
loop_
_entity.id
_entity.type
_entity.pdbx_description
1 polymer ?
#
loop_
_entity_poly.entity_id
_entity_poly.type
_entity_poly.pdbx_seq_one_letter_code
_entity_poly.pdbx_strand_id
1 'polypeptide(L)'
;MKMDVIINRDALYALRELSGESVNCCVTSPPYYGLRDYGLDAQIGREDTPEQYIGRLVEVFRELRRVLKDDGTFWLNIADTYCGSGMKAGCKQKDLIGIPWLLAFALRSDGWYLRSDII
;
A
#
# COMPACT_ATOMS: atom_id res chain seq x y z
N MET A 1 9.81 -21.49 -4.43
CA MET A 1 8.99 -20.88 -3.35
C MET A 1 8.32 -21.99 -2.55
N LYS A 2 8.42 -21.91 -1.24
CA LYS A 2 7.74 -22.85 -0.35
C LYS A 2 6.25 -22.46 -0.23
N MET A 3 5.37 -23.46 -0.38
CA MET A 3 3.90 -23.24 -0.38
C MET A 3 3.35 -23.30 1.04
N ASP A 4 2.22 -22.62 1.23
CA ASP A 4 1.41 -22.71 2.47
C ASP A 4 2.20 -22.37 3.73
N VAL A 5 2.90 -21.23 3.71
CA VAL A 5 3.71 -20.77 4.82
C VAL A 5 3.28 -19.36 5.24
N ILE A 6 3.56 -19.04 6.50
CA ILE A 6 3.44 -17.67 7.02
C ILE A 6 4.85 -17.14 7.19
N ILE A 7 5.12 -15.99 6.58
CA ILE A 7 6.41 -15.31 6.69
C ILE A 7 6.22 -14.11 7.63
N ASN A 8 6.76 -14.21 8.83
CA ASN A 8 6.67 -13.14 9.82
C ASN A 8 7.85 -12.18 9.65
N ARG A 9 7.71 -11.25 8.71
CA ARG A 9 8.74 -10.26 8.39
C ARG A 9 8.10 -8.99 7.85
N ASP A 10 8.85 -7.89 7.86
CA ASP A 10 8.46 -6.69 7.13
C ASP A 10 8.20 -7.02 5.66
N ALA A 11 7.10 -6.49 5.11
CA ALA A 11 6.63 -6.86 3.77
C ALA A 11 7.66 -6.56 2.69
N LEU A 12 8.31 -5.39 2.76
CA LEU A 12 9.30 -5.00 1.75
C LEU A 12 10.49 -5.95 1.72
N TYR A 13 11.02 -6.30 2.90
CA TYR A 13 12.14 -7.22 3.00
C TYR A 13 11.74 -8.63 2.56
N ALA A 14 10.54 -9.09 2.95
CA ALA A 14 10.06 -10.40 2.52
C ALA A 14 9.90 -10.48 1.01
N LEU A 15 9.33 -9.45 0.39
CA LEU A 15 9.16 -9.40 -1.06
C LEU A 15 10.51 -9.42 -1.80
N ARG A 16 11.51 -8.72 -1.28
CA ARG A 16 12.85 -8.68 -1.89
C ARG A 16 13.51 -10.05 -1.97
N GLU A 17 13.15 -10.96 -1.09
CA GLU A 17 13.70 -12.32 -1.07
C GLU A 17 12.99 -13.26 -2.03
N LEU A 18 11.81 -12.90 -2.53
CA LEU A 18 11.09 -13.73 -3.48
C LEU A 18 11.63 -13.53 -4.89
N SER A 19 11.61 -14.62 -5.66
CA SER A 19 12.00 -14.58 -7.07
C SER A 19 11.03 -13.75 -7.89
N GLY A 20 11.52 -13.07 -8.91
CA GLY A 20 10.64 -12.37 -9.86
C GLY A 20 9.70 -13.33 -10.56
N GLU A 21 8.50 -12.85 -10.88
CA GLU A 21 7.48 -13.60 -11.61
C GLU A 21 7.15 -14.95 -10.98
N SER A 22 7.12 -15.02 -9.64
CA SER A 22 6.88 -16.26 -8.91
C SER A 22 5.48 -16.35 -8.29
N VAL A 23 4.71 -15.25 -8.29
CA VAL A 23 3.42 -15.18 -7.62
C VAL A 23 2.33 -14.83 -8.63
N ASN A 24 1.17 -15.49 -8.51
CA ASN A 24 0.05 -15.32 -9.43
C ASN A 24 -0.92 -14.23 -8.98
N CYS A 25 -1.04 -14.00 -7.67
CA CYS A 25 -2.05 -13.10 -7.13
C CYS A 25 -1.62 -12.58 -5.75
N CYS A 26 -1.96 -11.33 -5.49
CA CYS A 26 -1.81 -10.77 -4.15
C CYS A 26 -3.13 -10.13 -3.73
N VAL A 27 -3.55 -10.41 -2.51
CA VAL A 27 -4.70 -9.76 -1.87
C VAL A 27 -4.21 -9.19 -0.55
N THR A 28 -4.37 -7.89 -0.36
CA THR A 28 -3.88 -7.25 0.85
C THR A 28 -4.68 -6.01 1.23
N SER A 29 -4.63 -5.66 2.51
CA SER A 29 -5.04 -4.36 3.03
C SER A 29 -3.92 -3.84 3.91
N PRO A 30 -3.17 -2.81 3.47
CA PRO A 30 -2.12 -2.22 4.29
C PRO A 30 -2.72 -1.44 5.46
N PRO A 31 -1.90 -1.06 6.46
CA PRO A 31 -2.38 -0.14 7.49
C PRO A 31 -2.89 1.15 6.83
N TYR A 32 -4.07 1.59 7.26
CA TYR A 32 -4.67 2.80 6.70
C TYR A 32 -4.03 4.04 7.30
N TYR A 33 -3.96 5.10 6.55
CA TYR A 33 -3.28 6.32 6.96
C TYR A 33 -3.95 6.96 8.18
N GLY A 34 -3.15 7.17 9.24
CA GLY A 34 -3.59 7.89 10.43
C GLY A 34 -4.63 7.17 11.28
N LEU A 35 -4.91 5.88 11.03
CA LEU A 35 -6.01 5.20 11.69
C LEU A 35 -5.57 4.39 12.91
N ARG A 36 -4.53 3.59 12.80
CA ARG A 36 -4.11 2.69 13.89
C ARG A 36 -2.63 2.81 14.17
N ASP A 37 -2.30 2.74 15.46
CA ASP A 37 -0.93 2.65 15.95
C ASP A 37 -0.72 1.23 16.48
N TYR A 38 0.11 0.46 15.75
CA TYR A 38 0.46 -0.90 16.14
C TYR A 38 1.69 -0.96 17.07
N GLY A 39 2.23 0.21 17.45
CA GLY A 39 3.34 0.29 18.39
C GLY A 39 4.72 0.03 17.80
N LEU A 40 4.86 0.05 16.48
CA LEU A 40 6.13 -0.14 15.78
C LEU A 40 6.58 1.18 15.15
N ASP A 41 7.84 1.58 15.38
CA ASP A 41 8.37 2.85 14.88
C ASP A 41 8.38 2.93 13.35
N ALA A 42 8.62 1.81 12.68
CA ALA A 42 8.69 1.75 11.23
C ALA A 42 7.35 1.41 10.56
N GLN A 43 6.27 1.45 11.30
CA GLN A 43 4.93 1.14 10.79
C GLN A 43 4.54 2.09 9.66
N ILE A 44 3.99 1.51 8.58
CA ILE A 44 3.33 2.27 7.52
C ILE A 44 1.96 2.73 8.05
N GLY A 45 1.59 3.98 7.75
CA GLY A 45 0.31 4.56 8.18
C GLY A 45 0.45 5.66 9.22
N ARG A 46 1.64 5.91 9.73
CA ARG A 46 1.92 6.94 10.74
C ARG A 46 2.80 8.07 10.21
N GLU A 47 2.96 8.18 8.91
CA GLU A 47 3.76 9.23 8.26
C GLU A 47 3.17 10.63 8.54
N ASP A 48 4.02 11.65 8.50
CA ASP A 48 3.59 13.02 8.75
C ASP A 48 2.63 13.54 7.67
N THR A 49 2.78 13.08 6.43
CA THR A 49 1.95 13.52 5.30
C THR A 49 1.39 12.34 4.52
N PRO A 50 0.21 12.53 3.87
CA PRO A 50 -0.32 11.49 2.99
C PRO A 50 0.63 11.13 1.85
N GLU A 51 1.37 12.11 1.33
CA GLU A 51 2.34 11.89 0.25
C GLU A 51 3.44 10.93 0.67
N GLN A 52 3.94 11.06 1.89
CA GLN A 52 4.94 10.14 2.44
C GLN A 52 4.38 8.73 2.59
N TYR A 53 3.14 8.62 3.05
CA TYR A 53 2.44 7.35 3.17
C TYR A 53 2.30 6.67 1.80
N ILE A 54 1.81 7.41 0.81
CA ILE A 54 1.66 6.90 -0.56
C ILE A 54 3.01 6.45 -1.11
N GLY A 55 4.07 7.24 -0.90
CA GLY A 55 5.42 6.91 -1.38
C GLY A 55 5.94 5.60 -0.80
N ARG A 56 5.70 5.36 0.49
CA ARG A 56 6.11 4.09 1.12
C ARG A 56 5.33 2.91 0.58
N LEU A 57 4.04 3.05 0.35
CA LEU A 57 3.23 1.99 -0.25
C LEU A 57 3.66 1.70 -1.69
N VAL A 58 3.94 2.72 -2.48
CA VAL A 58 4.44 2.55 -3.84
C VAL A 58 5.75 1.76 -3.84
N GLU A 59 6.65 2.04 -2.91
CA GLU A 59 7.91 1.30 -2.78
C GLU A 59 7.67 -0.18 -2.52
N VAL A 60 6.79 -0.52 -1.59
CA VAL A 60 6.44 -1.92 -1.29
C VAL A 60 5.80 -2.57 -2.51
N PHE A 61 4.84 -1.92 -3.13
CA PHE A 61 4.09 -2.50 -4.25
C PHE A 61 4.89 -2.54 -5.55
N ARG A 62 5.96 -1.76 -5.66
CA ARG A 62 6.92 -1.90 -6.76
C ARG A 62 7.62 -3.26 -6.70
N GLU A 63 8.03 -3.70 -5.50
CA GLU A 63 8.59 -5.02 -5.31
C GLU A 63 7.54 -6.12 -5.52
N LEU A 64 6.30 -5.87 -5.13
CA LEU A 64 5.21 -6.79 -5.43
C LEU A 64 5.04 -6.96 -6.94
N ARG A 65 5.11 -5.87 -7.71
CA ARG A 65 5.01 -5.95 -9.17
C ARG A 65 6.12 -6.81 -9.78
N ARG A 66 7.34 -6.70 -9.25
CA ARG A 66 8.46 -7.55 -9.69
C ARG A 66 8.20 -9.03 -9.43
N VAL A 67 7.58 -9.34 -8.30
CA VAL A 67 7.33 -10.72 -7.84
C VAL A 67 6.11 -11.34 -8.55
N LEU A 68 5.13 -10.53 -8.94
CA LEU A 68 3.96 -11.02 -9.67
C LEU A 68 4.34 -11.42 -11.10
N LYS A 69 3.70 -12.48 -11.58
CA LYS A 69 3.78 -12.85 -13.00
C LYS A 69 3.10 -11.78 -13.85
N ASP A 70 3.41 -11.75 -15.15
CA ASP A 70 2.87 -10.75 -16.08
C ASP A 70 1.34 -10.75 -16.13
N ASP A 71 0.73 -11.91 -15.98
CA ASP A 71 -0.73 -12.07 -15.93
C ASP A 71 -1.26 -12.09 -14.49
N GLY A 72 -0.42 -11.77 -13.51
CA GLY A 72 -0.80 -11.75 -12.11
C GLY A 72 -1.72 -10.59 -11.78
N THR A 73 -2.50 -10.75 -10.71
CA THR A 73 -3.46 -9.74 -10.27
C THR A 73 -3.16 -9.27 -8.85
N PHE A 74 -3.43 -8.00 -8.63
CA PHE A 74 -3.25 -7.34 -7.33
C PHE A 74 -4.59 -6.78 -6.87
N TRP A 75 -5.06 -7.25 -5.71
CA TRP A 75 -6.33 -6.85 -5.10
C TRP A 75 -6.01 -6.09 -3.83
N LEU A 76 -6.21 -4.79 -3.88
CA LEU A 76 -5.85 -3.87 -2.81
C LEU A 76 -7.11 -3.35 -2.14
N ASN A 77 -7.28 -3.68 -0.86
CA ASN A 77 -8.34 -3.10 -0.03
C ASN A 77 -7.76 -1.91 0.71
N ILE A 78 -8.27 -0.72 0.42
CA ILE A 78 -7.77 0.52 1.01
C ILE A 78 -8.93 1.44 1.36
N ALA A 79 -8.88 2.02 2.54
CA ALA A 79 -9.88 2.99 2.98
C ALA A 79 -9.30 4.39 3.06
N ASP A 80 -10.16 5.36 2.91
CA ASP A 80 -9.81 6.77 3.08
C ASP A 80 -9.88 7.17 4.55
N THR A 81 -9.40 8.36 4.84
CA THR A 81 -9.52 8.97 6.17
C THR A 81 -9.86 10.44 6.02
N TYR A 82 -10.58 10.97 7.00
CA TYR A 82 -10.89 12.39 7.04
C TYR A 82 -9.72 13.18 7.62
N CYS A 83 -9.54 14.40 7.13
CA CYS A 83 -8.58 15.32 7.68
C CYS A 83 -9.03 15.76 9.07
N GLY A 84 -8.21 15.43 10.09
CA GLY A 84 -8.47 15.81 11.47
C GLY A 84 -7.77 17.11 11.86
N SER A 85 -8.14 17.66 13.01
CA SER A 85 -7.62 18.93 13.51
C SER A 85 -6.12 18.91 13.81
N GLY A 86 -5.52 17.75 14.06
CA GLY A 86 -4.10 17.60 14.33
C GLY A 86 -3.23 17.23 13.15
N MET A 87 -3.81 17.12 11.96
CA MET A 87 -3.05 16.71 10.79
C MET A 87 -2.27 17.85 10.16
N LYS A 88 -1.00 17.56 9.82
CA LYS A 88 -0.09 18.53 9.20
C LYS A 88 -0.13 18.53 7.68
N ALA A 89 -1.05 17.79 7.09
CA ALA A 89 -1.00 17.41 5.68
C ALA A 89 -1.50 18.51 4.72
N GLY A 90 -1.73 19.73 5.20
CA GLY A 90 -2.28 20.79 4.36
C GLY A 90 -3.70 20.54 3.90
N CYS A 91 -4.37 19.54 4.47
CA CYS A 91 -5.75 19.23 4.15
C CYS A 91 -6.71 20.08 4.99
N LYS A 92 -7.93 20.19 4.49
CA LYS A 92 -8.99 20.92 5.14
C LYS A 92 -9.70 20.01 6.13
N GLN A 93 -9.85 20.45 7.37
CA GLN A 93 -10.54 19.67 8.40
C GLN A 93 -11.90 19.19 7.91
N LYS A 94 -12.21 17.92 8.18
CA LYS A 94 -13.44 17.20 7.79
C LYS A 94 -13.50 16.79 6.32
N ASP A 95 -12.55 17.19 5.47
CA ASP A 95 -12.46 16.65 4.12
C ASP A 95 -11.90 15.23 4.13
N LEU A 96 -12.32 14.44 3.17
CA LEU A 96 -11.61 13.20 2.84
C LEU A 96 -10.24 13.57 2.24
N ILE A 97 -9.20 12.87 2.66
CA ILE A 97 -7.86 13.10 2.13
C ILE A 97 -7.77 12.62 0.68
N GLY A 98 -8.51 11.57 0.32
CA GLY A 98 -8.49 11.00 -1.02
C GLY A 98 -7.45 9.90 -1.19
N ILE A 99 -7.12 9.20 -0.10
CA ILE A 99 -6.08 8.16 -0.10
C ILE A 99 -6.28 7.12 -1.21
N PRO A 100 -7.47 6.51 -1.39
CA PRO A 100 -7.61 5.48 -2.44
C PRO A 100 -7.30 6.01 -3.84
N TRP A 101 -7.75 7.21 -4.15
CA TRP A 101 -7.47 7.81 -5.47
C TRP A 101 -6.00 8.18 -5.63
N LEU A 102 -5.40 8.78 -4.60
CA LEU A 102 -3.98 9.14 -4.63
C LEU A 102 -3.11 7.91 -4.84
N LEU A 103 -3.41 6.83 -4.12
CA LEU A 103 -2.66 5.59 -4.25
C LEU A 103 -2.87 4.93 -5.61
N ALA A 104 -4.12 4.88 -6.09
CA ALA A 104 -4.41 4.28 -7.39
C ALA A 104 -3.65 5.00 -8.52
N PHE A 105 -3.65 6.32 -8.51
CA PHE A 105 -2.94 7.09 -9.53
C PHE A 105 -1.42 6.99 -9.40
N ALA A 106 -0.91 6.95 -8.17
CA ALA A 106 0.53 6.78 -7.93
C ALA A 106 1.01 5.40 -8.42
N LEU A 107 0.25 4.35 -8.13
CA LEU A 107 0.57 3.01 -8.61
C LEU A 107 0.52 2.92 -10.14
N ARG A 108 -0.51 3.52 -10.75
CA ARG A 108 -0.62 3.56 -12.20
C ARG A 108 0.59 4.27 -12.82
N SER A 109 1.00 5.38 -12.23
CA SER A 109 2.21 6.12 -12.69
C SER A 109 3.47 5.28 -12.53
N ASP A 110 3.50 4.38 -11.56
CA ASP A 110 4.64 3.49 -11.30
C ASP A 110 4.62 2.22 -12.15
N GLY A 111 3.64 2.06 -13.05
CA GLY A 111 3.62 0.96 -14.02
C GLY A 111 2.52 -0.06 -13.83
N TRP A 112 1.66 0.09 -12.83
CA TRP A 112 0.50 -0.77 -12.67
C TRP A 112 -0.62 -0.39 -13.65
N TYR A 113 -1.47 -1.34 -13.98
CA TYR A 113 -2.73 -1.09 -14.69
C TYR A 113 -3.88 -1.03 -13.68
N LEU A 114 -4.65 0.04 -13.72
CA LEU A 114 -5.86 0.18 -12.90
C LEU A 114 -7.04 -0.39 -13.69
N ARG A 115 -7.52 -1.56 -13.27
CA ARG A 115 -8.52 -2.31 -14.03
C ARG A 115 -9.94 -2.08 -13.52
N SER A 116 -10.12 -1.96 -12.22
CA SER A 116 -11.46 -1.84 -11.63
C SER A 116 -11.39 -1.17 -10.28
N ASP A 117 -12.44 -0.41 -9.97
CA ASP A 117 -12.71 0.11 -8.65
C ASP A 117 -13.96 -0.61 -8.13
N ILE A 118 -13.81 -1.31 -7.00
CA ILE A 118 -14.89 -2.09 -6.40
C ILE A 118 -15.29 -1.41 -5.08
N ILE A 119 -16.55 -1.05 -4.98
CA ILE A 119 -17.08 -0.36 -3.81
C ILE A 119 -17.85 -1.35 -2.93
#